data_a74eb97744e5b6a9a2af26307f49632c
#
_entry.id   a74eb97744e5b6a9a2af26307f49632c
#
_cell.length_a   1.000
_cell.length_b   1.000
_cell.length_c   1.000
_cell.angle_alpha   90.00
_cell.angle_beta   90.00
_cell.angle_gamma   90.00
#
_symmetry.space_group_name_H-M   'P 1'
#
loop_
_entity.id
_entity.type
_entity.pdbx_description
1 polymer ?
#
loop_
_entity_poly.entity_id
_entity_poly.type
_entity_poly.pdbx_seq_one_letter_code
_entity_poly.pdbx_strand_id
1 'polypeptide(L)'
;SQFCTSDKVKVFLSLNTFLNAMTYPDKTVYHVACCNMADFKNIMDVYMDAVFCAAMYEHEEIFKQEGWHYELEDVDGELAYNGVVFNEMKGVYSSADDVLSRYTFVSLFPDSEYKNESGGDPEAIPQLKYEDFIKYHKEYYHPVNSYIYLYGDIDVDERLEYLNNEYLSDFAMNAVNIA
;
A
#
# COMPACT_ATOMS: atom_id res chain seq x y z
N SER A 1 -9.72 -4.42 1.27
CA SER A 1 -8.88 -3.68 0.34
C SER A 1 -8.64 -4.50 -0.92
N GLN A 2 -8.99 -3.95 -2.06
CA GLN A 2 -8.83 -4.60 -3.36
C GLN A 2 -7.47 -4.21 -3.94
N PHE A 3 -6.40 -4.83 -3.46
CA PHE A 3 -5.05 -4.54 -3.95
C PHE A 3 -4.75 -5.10 -5.35
N CYS A 4 -5.61 -5.92 -5.91
CA CYS A 4 -5.35 -6.50 -7.21
C CYS A 4 -6.65 -6.79 -7.95
N THR A 5 -6.81 -6.23 -9.15
CA THR A 5 -7.93 -6.49 -10.06
C THR A 5 -7.75 -7.73 -10.92
N SER A 6 -6.67 -8.50 -10.73
CA SER A 6 -6.44 -9.71 -11.50
C SER A 6 -7.31 -10.88 -11.02
N ASP A 7 -7.68 -11.76 -11.93
CA ASP A 7 -8.44 -12.98 -11.63
C ASP A 7 -7.75 -13.91 -10.60
N LYS A 8 -6.48 -13.67 -10.32
CA LYS A 8 -5.71 -14.37 -9.30
C LYS A 8 -6.26 -14.13 -7.88
N VAL A 9 -6.83 -12.97 -7.58
CA VAL A 9 -7.36 -12.64 -6.23
C VAL A 9 -8.60 -13.44 -5.86
N LYS A 10 -9.41 -13.84 -6.82
CA LYS A 10 -10.63 -14.62 -6.55
C LYS A 10 -10.37 -16.00 -5.94
N VAL A 11 -9.18 -16.54 -6.12
CA VAL A 11 -8.77 -17.86 -5.59
C VAL A 11 -8.44 -17.80 -4.10
N PHE A 12 -8.15 -16.62 -3.56
CA PHE A 12 -7.66 -16.42 -2.20
C PHE A 12 -8.70 -16.55 -1.09
N LEU A 13 -9.96 -16.35 -1.39
CA LEU A 13 -11.01 -16.26 -0.35
C LEU A 13 -11.46 -17.61 0.21
N SER A 14 -10.89 -18.72 -0.24
CA SER A 14 -11.38 -20.07 0.12
C SER A 14 -10.55 -20.85 1.15
N LEU A 15 -9.32 -20.40 1.47
CA LEU A 15 -8.40 -21.14 2.34
C LEU A 15 -7.91 -20.23 3.46
N ASN A 16 -8.28 -20.46 4.71
CA ASN A 16 -7.88 -19.80 5.97
C ASN A 16 -6.56 -19.02 5.95
N THR A 17 -6.46 -18.05 5.05
CA THR A 17 -5.29 -17.24 4.79
C THR A 17 -5.47 -15.88 5.45
N PHE A 18 -4.47 -15.44 6.18
CA PHE A 18 -4.41 -14.09 6.71
C PHE A 18 -3.70 -13.19 5.70
N LEU A 19 -4.36 -12.10 5.33
CA LEU A 19 -3.85 -11.08 4.41
C LEU A 19 -4.06 -9.71 5.03
N ASN A 20 -3.02 -8.88 5.07
CA ASN A 20 -3.16 -7.48 5.47
C ASN A 20 -2.02 -6.63 4.92
N ALA A 21 -2.19 -5.31 5.00
CA ALA A 21 -1.14 -4.32 4.80
C ALA A 21 -1.25 -3.29 5.91
N MET A 22 -0.11 -2.86 6.45
CA MET A 22 -0.04 -1.86 7.51
C MET A 22 0.94 -0.76 7.12
N THR A 23 0.50 0.48 7.20
CA THR A 23 1.33 1.65 6.96
C THR A 23 1.76 2.26 8.29
N TYR A 24 3.06 2.49 8.42
CA TYR A 24 3.70 3.15 9.54
C TYR A 24 4.33 4.47 9.05
N PRO A 25 4.77 5.36 9.94
CA PRO A 25 5.41 6.61 9.54
C PRO A 25 6.68 6.41 8.68
N ASP A 26 7.39 5.31 8.88
CA ASP A 26 8.71 5.01 8.29
C ASP A 26 8.71 3.79 7.35
N LYS A 27 7.62 3.04 7.25
CA LYS A 27 7.54 1.84 6.41
C LYS A 27 6.11 1.42 6.11
N THR A 28 5.93 0.60 5.09
CA THR A 28 4.70 -0.17 4.85
C THR A 28 5.02 -1.66 4.89
N VAL A 29 4.21 -2.43 5.59
CA VAL A 29 4.39 -3.88 5.76
C VAL A 29 3.24 -4.61 5.11
N TYR A 30 3.55 -5.46 4.15
CA TYR A 30 2.62 -6.35 3.47
C TYR A 30 2.80 -7.75 4.03
N HIS A 31 1.95 -8.16 4.97
CA HIS A 31 2.12 -9.42 5.67
C HIS A 31 1.00 -10.41 5.37
N VAL A 32 1.41 -11.66 5.20
CA VAL A 32 0.53 -12.77 4.87
C VAL A 32 0.88 -13.99 5.69
N ALA A 33 -0.08 -14.84 5.97
CA ALA A 33 0.14 -16.14 6.60
C ALA A 33 -0.84 -17.17 6.04
N CYS A 34 -0.35 -18.39 5.82
CA CYS A 34 -1.16 -19.53 5.44
C CYS A 34 -0.57 -20.82 6.02
N CYS A 35 -1.37 -21.88 6.04
CA CYS A 35 -0.97 -23.19 6.53
C CYS A 35 -0.76 -24.22 5.40
N ASN A 36 -0.78 -23.80 4.15
CA ASN A 36 -0.65 -24.66 2.98
C ASN A 36 0.46 -24.18 2.06
N MET A 37 1.37 -25.07 1.67
CA MET A 37 2.54 -24.71 0.86
C MET A 37 2.18 -24.28 -0.57
N ALA A 38 1.14 -24.86 -1.17
CA ALA A 38 0.69 -24.42 -2.49
C ALA A 38 0.09 -23.01 -2.43
N ASP A 39 -0.67 -22.71 -1.39
CA ASP A 39 -1.19 -21.37 -1.13
C ASP A 39 -0.07 -20.38 -0.83
N PHE A 40 0.95 -20.80 -0.07
CA PHE A 40 2.08 -19.93 0.26
C PHE A 40 2.75 -19.38 -1.00
N LYS A 41 2.97 -20.23 -1.99
CA LYS A 41 3.53 -19.81 -3.27
C LYS A 41 2.59 -18.82 -3.98
N ASN A 42 1.31 -19.16 -4.09
CA ASN A 42 0.33 -18.29 -4.76
C ASN A 42 0.19 -16.92 -4.07
N ILE A 43 0.19 -16.91 -2.73
CA ILE A 43 0.14 -15.67 -1.93
C ILE A 43 1.39 -14.83 -2.17
N MET A 44 2.55 -15.46 -2.15
CA MET A 44 3.81 -14.78 -2.42
C MET A 44 3.79 -14.14 -3.81
N ASP A 45 3.34 -14.87 -4.84
CA ASP A 45 3.21 -14.34 -6.20
C ASP A 45 2.29 -13.12 -6.27
N VAL A 46 1.12 -13.20 -5.66
CA VAL A 46 0.17 -12.07 -5.67
C VAL A 46 0.72 -10.86 -4.94
N TYR A 47 1.41 -11.05 -3.80
CA TYR A 47 1.94 -9.91 -3.05
C TYR A 47 3.17 -9.29 -3.71
N MET A 48 4.06 -10.10 -4.28
CA MET A 48 5.20 -9.60 -5.04
C MET A 48 4.74 -8.81 -6.27
N ASP A 49 3.75 -9.35 -7.00
CA ASP A 49 3.13 -8.68 -8.15
C ASP A 49 2.44 -7.36 -7.72
N ALA A 50 1.62 -7.40 -6.68
CA ALA A 50 0.91 -6.21 -6.20
C ALA A 50 1.85 -5.10 -5.69
N VAL A 51 2.98 -5.47 -5.08
CA VAL A 51 3.93 -4.51 -4.52
C VAL A 51 4.86 -3.93 -5.58
N PHE A 52 5.40 -4.76 -6.48
CA PHE A 52 6.42 -4.32 -7.44
C PHE A 52 5.89 -4.10 -8.87
N CYS A 53 4.78 -4.74 -9.23
CA CYS A 53 4.18 -4.68 -10.57
C CYS A 53 2.72 -4.17 -10.50
N ALA A 54 2.48 -3.17 -9.69
CA ALA A 54 1.14 -2.72 -9.33
C ALA A 54 0.31 -2.26 -10.55
N ALA A 55 -0.94 -2.73 -10.64
CA ALA A 55 -1.86 -2.41 -11.74
C ALA A 55 -2.23 -0.91 -11.84
N MET A 56 -1.95 -0.13 -10.82
CA MET A 56 -2.20 1.33 -10.81
C MET A 56 -1.44 2.09 -11.89
N TYR A 57 -0.40 1.52 -12.51
CA TYR A 57 0.31 2.15 -13.63
C TYR A 57 -0.51 2.18 -14.92
N GLU A 58 -1.44 1.25 -15.06
CA GLU A 58 -2.31 1.11 -16.24
C GLU A 58 -3.74 1.62 -15.97
N HIS A 59 -4.12 1.76 -14.69
CA HIS A 59 -5.47 2.04 -14.23
C HIS A 59 -5.52 3.22 -13.25
N GLU A 60 -5.69 4.43 -13.77
CA GLU A 60 -5.84 5.64 -12.94
C GLU A 60 -7.07 5.56 -12.02
N GLU A 61 -8.07 4.77 -12.39
CA GLU A 61 -9.29 4.57 -11.61
C GLU A 61 -9.00 4.01 -10.21
N ILE A 62 -7.90 3.27 -10.04
CA ILE A 62 -7.46 2.75 -8.73
C ILE A 62 -7.14 3.92 -7.79
N PHE A 63 -6.39 4.92 -8.28
CA PHE A 63 -6.09 6.11 -7.48
C PHE A 63 -7.36 6.88 -7.11
N LYS A 64 -8.30 7.03 -8.05
CA LYS A 64 -9.57 7.74 -7.81
C LYS A 64 -10.44 7.00 -6.81
N GLN A 65 -10.53 5.68 -6.90
CA GLN A 65 -11.33 4.87 -6.00
C GLN A 65 -10.73 4.82 -4.59
N GLU A 66 -9.44 4.54 -4.47
CA GLU A 66 -8.79 4.34 -3.18
C GLU A 66 -8.38 5.66 -2.53
N GLY A 67 -7.85 6.60 -3.28
CA GLY A 67 -7.40 7.90 -2.78
C GLY A 67 -8.54 8.90 -2.60
N TRP A 68 -8.87 9.59 -3.68
CA TRP A 68 -9.95 10.56 -3.71
C TRP A 68 -10.43 10.88 -5.14
N HIS A 69 -11.68 11.31 -5.27
CA HIS A 69 -12.28 11.83 -6.49
C HIS A 69 -13.41 12.80 -6.16
N TYR A 70 -13.86 13.54 -7.17
CA TYR A 70 -15.11 14.29 -7.07
C TYR A 70 -16.30 13.36 -7.31
N GLU A 71 -17.28 13.44 -6.45
CA GLU A 71 -18.54 12.71 -6.57
C GLU A 71 -19.72 13.67 -6.65
N LEU A 72 -20.67 13.33 -7.51
CA LEU A 72 -21.95 14.02 -7.65
C LEU A 72 -23.06 12.96 -7.55
N GLU A 73 -23.75 12.91 -6.41
CA GLU A 73 -24.80 11.91 -6.18
C GLU A 73 -26.02 12.13 -7.08
N ASP A 74 -26.41 13.42 -7.25
CA ASP A 74 -27.55 13.82 -8.07
C ASP A 74 -27.15 14.96 -9.01
N VAL A 75 -27.85 15.08 -10.17
CA VAL A 75 -27.56 16.11 -11.19
C VAL A 75 -27.63 17.54 -10.65
N ASP A 76 -28.48 17.78 -9.65
CA ASP A 76 -28.65 19.06 -8.99
C ASP A 76 -27.98 19.11 -7.61
N GLY A 77 -27.19 18.07 -7.25
CA GLY A 77 -26.49 17.94 -5.99
C GLY A 77 -25.24 18.82 -5.89
N GLU A 78 -24.68 18.89 -4.69
CA GLU A 78 -23.39 19.54 -4.47
C GLU A 78 -22.24 18.57 -4.78
N LEU A 79 -21.17 19.09 -5.39
CA LEU A 79 -19.96 18.33 -5.66
C LEU A 79 -19.25 18.04 -4.35
N ALA A 80 -19.01 16.78 -4.07
CA ALA A 80 -18.35 16.32 -2.85
C ALA A 80 -17.01 15.63 -3.16
N TYR A 81 -16.15 15.52 -2.16
CA TYR A 81 -14.98 14.64 -2.20
C TYR A 81 -15.37 13.26 -1.67
N ASN A 82 -14.96 12.22 -2.39
CA ASN A 82 -15.13 10.83 -2.00
C ASN A 82 -13.85 10.03 -2.31
N GLY A 83 -13.66 8.89 -1.66
CA GLY A 83 -12.53 7.98 -1.81
C GLY A 83 -12.33 7.19 -0.52
N VAL A 84 -11.78 5.99 -0.63
CA VAL A 84 -11.64 5.09 0.54
C VAL A 84 -10.77 5.75 1.62
N VAL A 85 -9.54 6.12 1.27
CA VAL A 85 -8.59 6.74 2.22
C VAL A 85 -9.08 8.11 2.68
N PHE A 86 -9.61 8.94 1.77
CA PHE A 86 -10.18 10.24 2.14
C PHE A 86 -11.27 10.11 3.20
N ASN A 87 -12.23 9.21 3.01
CA ASN A 87 -13.34 9.02 3.94
C ASN A 87 -12.88 8.45 5.28
N GLU A 88 -11.93 7.50 5.26
CA GLU A 88 -11.32 6.94 6.46
C GLU A 88 -10.65 8.03 7.29
N MET A 89 -9.79 8.83 6.68
CA MET A 89 -9.06 9.89 7.38
C MET A 89 -9.97 11.03 7.85
N LYS A 90 -10.98 11.38 7.08
CA LYS A 90 -12.04 12.31 7.51
C LYS A 90 -12.75 11.79 8.78
N GLY A 91 -12.97 10.48 8.87
CA GLY A 91 -13.51 9.81 10.05
C GLY A 91 -12.57 9.91 11.26
N VAL A 92 -11.28 9.57 11.08
CA VAL A 92 -10.25 9.68 12.13
C VAL A 92 -10.17 11.12 12.67
N TYR A 93 -10.07 12.11 11.80
CA TYR A 93 -9.97 13.53 12.20
C TYR A 93 -11.27 14.13 12.78
N SER A 94 -12.35 13.38 12.82
CA SER A 94 -13.56 13.76 13.58
C SER A 94 -13.43 13.53 15.09
N SER A 95 -12.43 12.76 15.53
CA SER A 95 -12.12 12.47 16.93
C SER A 95 -11.16 13.53 17.49
N ALA A 96 -11.53 14.17 18.58
CA ALA A 96 -10.68 15.17 19.25
C ALA A 96 -9.38 14.56 19.80
N ASP A 97 -9.43 13.30 20.26
CA ASP A 97 -8.26 12.59 20.79
C ASP A 97 -7.24 12.27 19.68
N ASP A 98 -7.72 11.88 18.50
CA ASP A 98 -6.85 11.61 17.34
C ASP A 98 -6.20 12.90 16.83
N VAL A 99 -6.96 14.00 16.76
CA VAL A 99 -6.43 15.32 16.42
C VAL A 99 -5.39 15.79 17.43
N LEU A 100 -5.65 15.62 18.75
CA LEU A 100 -4.67 15.94 19.79
C LEU A 100 -3.40 15.11 19.66
N SER A 101 -3.54 13.80 19.45
CA SER A 101 -2.42 12.89 19.22
C SER A 101 -1.57 13.34 18.04
N ARG A 102 -2.20 13.66 16.92
CA ARG A 102 -1.56 14.17 15.71
C ARG A 102 -0.71 15.41 15.99
N TYR A 103 -1.31 16.43 16.59
CA TYR A 103 -0.59 17.67 16.93
C TYR A 103 0.51 17.45 17.94
N THR A 104 0.37 16.49 18.85
CA THR A 104 1.42 16.10 19.79
C THR A 104 2.63 15.56 19.03
N PHE A 105 2.45 14.63 18.08
CA PHE A 105 3.54 14.09 17.28
C PHE A 105 4.22 15.18 16.41
N VAL A 106 3.44 16.03 15.77
CA VAL A 106 3.98 17.16 14.99
C VAL A 106 4.83 18.08 15.87
N SER A 107 4.40 18.32 17.11
CA SER A 107 5.12 19.21 18.04
C SER A 107 6.39 18.58 18.62
N LEU A 108 6.34 17.28 18.90
CA LEU A 108 7.48 16.55 19.51
C LEU A 108 8.55 16.13 18.49
N PHE A 109 8.14 15.87 17.24
CA PHE A 109 9.00 15.33 16.21
C PHE A 109 8.97 16.14 14.90
N PRO A 110 9.18 17.49 14.96
CA PRO A 110 8.98 18.36 13.79
C PRO A 110 9.95 18.05 12.63
N ASP A 111 11.12 17.49 12.95
CA ASP A 111 12.21 17.23 12.01
C ASP A 111 12.36 15.75 11.64
N SER A 112 11.33 14.93 11.88
CA SER A 112 11.35 13.50 11.57
C SER A 112 10.09 13.05 10.85
N GLU A 113 10.13 11.82 10.28
CA GLU A 113 8.99 11.20 9.60
C GLU A 113 7.78 10.98 10.55
N TYR A 114 8.02 10.90 11.85
CA TYR A 114 6.96 10.73 12.86
C TYR A 114 6.00 11.92 12.97
N LYS A 115 6.32 13.06 12.37
CA LYS A 115 5.37 14.18 12.22
C LYS A 115 4.25 13.87 11.23
N ASN A 116 4.46 12.92 10.31
CA ASN A 116 3.52 12.59 9.27
C ASN A 116 2.47 11.57 9.76
N GLU A 117 1.23 11.77 9.35
CA GLU A 117 0.17 10.80 9.55
C GLU A 117 0.21 9.75 8.43
N SER A 118 0.26 8.47 8.79
CA SER A 118 0.41 7.38 7.81
C SER A 118 -0.76 7.24 6.84
N GLY A 119 -1.97 7.61 7.28
CA GLY A 119 -3.16 7.64 6.42
C GLY A 119 -3.32 8.95 5.63
N GLY A 120 -2.54 9.97 5.96
CA GLY A 120 -2.60 11.29 5.35
C GLY A 120 -3.56 12.27 6.05
N ASP A 121 -3.46 13.52 5.67
CA ASP A 121 -4.29 14.60 6.17
C ASP A 121 -5.50 14.78 5.23
N PRO A 122 -6.75 14.71 5.71
CA PRO A 122 -7.94 14.84 4.87
C PRO A 122 -8.06 16.21 4.18
N GLU A 123 -7.38 17.26 4.67
CA GLU A 123 -7.32 18.55 3.99
C GLU A 123 -6.27 18.56 2.85
N ALA A 124 -5.26 17.71 2.94
CA ALA A 124 -4.20 17.61 1.93
C ALA A 124 -4.49 16.53 0.87
N ILE A 125 -5.20 15.46 1.22
CA ILE A 125 -5.52 14.35 0.31
C ILE A 125 -6.15 14.83 -1.02
N PRO A 126 -7.11 15.77 -1.05
CA PRO A 126 -7.71 16.26 -2.30
C PRO A 126 -6.77 17.10 -3.18
N GLN A 127 -5.56 17.37 -2.73
CA GLN A 127 -4.53 18.09 -3.51
C GLN A 127 -3.58 17.13 -4.23
N LEU A 128 -3.59 15.83 -3.84
CA LEU A 128 -2.75 14.80 -4.46
C LEU A 128 -3.20 14.53 -5.91
N LYS A 129 -2.24 14.33 -6.77
CA LYS A 129 -2.45 13.98 -8.18
C LYS A 129 -2.00 12.56 -8.45
N TYR A 130 -2.57 11.97 -9.47
CA TYR A 130 -2.19 10.63 -9.93
C TYR A 130 -0.68 10.54 -10.25
N GLU A 131 -0.11 11.58 -10.88
CA GLU A 131 1.31 11.63 -11.22
C GLU A 131 2.21 11.59 -9.96
N ASP A 132 1.81 12.26 -8.87
CA ASP A 132 2.54 12.25 -7.61
C ASP A 132 2.49 10.87 -6.95
N PHE A 133 1.34 10.21 -7.00
CA PHE A 133 1.14 8.84 -6.53
C PHE A 133 2.03 7.83 -7.28
N ILE A 134 2.04 7.89 -8.61
CA ILE A 134 2.90 7.04 -9.45
C ILE A 134 4.39 7.34 -9.21
N LYS A 135 4.75 8.61 -9.08
CA LYS A 135 6.14 9.01 -8.81
C LYS A 135 6.61 8.44 -7.47
N TYR A 136 5.80 8.58 -6.42
CA TYR A 136 6.11 8.05 -5.10
C TYR A 136 6.36 6.54 -5.14
N HIS A 137 5.48 5.78 -5.78
CA HIS A 137 5.66 4.34 -5.88
C HIS A 137 6.95 3.97 -6.64
N LYS A 138 7.24 4.62 -7.76
CA LYS A 138 8.48 4.40 -8.52
C LYS A 138 9.75 4.70 -7.74
N GLU A 139 9.68 5.69 -6.85
CA GLU A 139 10.82 6.14 -6.07
C GLU A 139 11.10 5.21 -4.88
N TYR A 140 10.05 4.77 -4.19
CA TYR A 140 10.21 4.05 -2.92
C TYR A 140 9.95 2.53 -3.02
N TYR A 141 9.14 2.07 -3.97
CA TYR A 141 8.78 0.66 -4.14
C TYR A 141 9.74 -0.05 -5.10
N HIS A 142 10.96 -0.23 -4.63
CA HIS A 142 12.01 -0.94 -5.35
C HIS A 142 12.64 -2.00 -4.43
N PRO A 143 13.02 -3.19 -4.94
CA PRO A 143 13.61 -4.25 -4.11
C PRO A 143 14.81 -3.81 -3.27
N VAL A 144 15.62 -2.85 -3.76
CA VAL A 144 16.75 -2.27 -3.01
C VAL A 144 16.31 -1.55 -1.72
N ASN A 145 15.08 -1.05 -1.70
CA ASN A 145 14.47 -0.35 -0.55
C ASN A 145 13.47 -1.25 0.19
N SER A 146 13.63 -2.56 0.13
CA SER A 146 12.71 -3.51 0.75
C SER A 146 13.43 -4.57 1.57
N TYR A 147 12.69 -5.13 2.53
CA TYR A 147 13.07 -6.34 3.24
C TYR A 147 12.02 -7.40 3.00
N ILE A 148 12.43 -8.55 2.47
CA ILE A 148 11.56 -9.72 2.29
C ILE A 148 11.87 -10.68 3.44
N TYR A 149 10.88 -10.92 4.29
CA TYR A 149 10.98 -11.80 5.44
C TYR A 149 10.13 -13.04 5.22
N LEU A 150 10.77 -14.21 5.29
CA LEU A 150 10.12 -15.52 5.17
C LEU A 150 10.25 -16.27 6.50
N TYR A 151 9.15 -16.86 6.97
CA TYR A 151 9.11 -17.64 8.20
C TYR A 151 8.20 -18.85 8.04
N GLY A 152 8.65 -20.02 8.47
CA GLY A 152 7.88 -21.26 8.47
C GLY A 152 8.71 -22.48 8.10
N ASP A 153 8.03 -23.60 7.91
CA ASP A 153 8.62 -24.86 7.46
C ASP A 153 8.72 -24.83 5.92
N ILE A 154 9.73 -24.13 5.42
CA ILE A 154 9.97 -23.90 4.00
C ILE A 154 11.40 -24.23 3.62
N ASP A 155 11.63 -24.66 2.37
CA ASP A 155 12.96 -24.70 1.80
C ASP A 155 13.39 -23.29 1.42
N VAL A 156 14.36 -22.75 2.17
CA VAL A 156 14.81 -21.37 2.03
C VAL A 156 15.50 -21.14 0.69
N ASP A 157 16.35 -22.08 0.28
CA ASP A 157 17.12 -21.95 -0.97
C ASP A 157 16.20 -21.96 -2.18
N GLU A 158 15.24 -22.89 -2.22
CA GLU A 158 14.23 -22.92 -3.27
C GLU A 158 13.43 -21.61 -3.35
N ARG A 159 13.07 -21.03 -2.20
CA ARG A 159 12.29 -19.78 -2.16
C ARG A 159 13.10 -18.57 -2.59
N LEU A 160 14.35 -18.50 -2.16
CA LEU A 160 15.25 -17.41 -2.59
C LEU A 160 15.52 -17.46 -4.09
N GLU A 161 15.78 -18.67 -4.64
CA GLU A 161 15.95 -18.86 -6.07
C GLU A 161 14.68 -18.45 -6.83
N TYR A 162 13.52 -18.86 -6.35
CA TYR A 162 12.23 -18.50 -6.96
C TYR A 162 12.02 -16.97 -6.96
N LEU A 163 12.18 -16.31 -5.82
CA LEU A 163 12.03 -14.85 -5.71
C LEU A 163 13.00 -14.11 -6.64
N ASN A 164 14.24 -14.58 -6.71
CA ASN A 164 15.23 -13.99 -7.60
C ASN A 164 14.84 -14.12 -9.07
N ASN A 165 14.45 -15.32 -9.49
CA ASN A 165 14.20 -15.61 -10.91
C ASN A 165 12.90 -15.01 -11.42
N GLU A 166 11.86 -14.97 -10.58
CA GLU A 166 10.54 -14.51 -11.01
C GLU A 166 10.33 -12.99 -10.80
N TYR A 167 11.07 -12.37 -9.88
CA TYR A 167 10.79 -10.96 -9.51
C TYR A 167 12.04 -10.09 -9.45
N LEU A 168 13.11 -10.51 -8.77
CA LEU A 168 14.17 -9.58 -8.40
C LEU A 168 15.21 -9.39 -9.50
N SER A 169 15.44 -10.39 -10.33
CA SER A 169 16.46 -10.34 -11.41
C SER A 169 16.19 -9.27 -12.47
N ASP A 170 14.94 -8.88 -12.67
CA ASP A 170 14.55 -7.89 -13.65
C ASP A 170 14.79 -6.44 -13.18
N PHE A 171 15.00 -6.27 -11.87
CA PHE A 171 15.31 -4.95 -11.31
C PHE A 171 16.81 -4.66 -11.45
N ALA A 172 17.15 -3.62 -12.21
CA ALA A 172 18.53 -3.16 -12.27
C ALA A 172 18.99 -2.68 -10.87
N MET A 173 20.20 -3.07 -10.47
CA MET A 173 20.84 -2.55 -9.24
C MET A 173 21.23 -1.07 -9.39
N ASN A 174 20.32 -0.26 -9.90
CA ASN A 174 20.49 1.18 -9.92
C ASN A 174 20.27 1.71 -8.52
N ALA A 175 21.24 2.46 -8.01
CA ALA A 175 21.14 3.12 -6.74
C ALA A 175 19.87 3.99 -6.71
N VAL A 176 18.82 3.47 -6.07
CA VAL A 176 17.76 4.34 -5.55
C VAL A 176 18.45 5.14 -4.46
N ASN A 177 18.47 6.46 -4.58
CA ASN A 177 18.88 7.33 -3.49
C ASN A 177 17.81 7.15 -2.40
N ILE A 178 18.11 6.25 -1.47
CA ILE A 178 17.34 6.11 -0.23
C ILE A 178 17.65 7.38 0.55
N ALA A 179 16.66 8.24 0.65
CA ALA A 179 16.76 9.47 1.44
C ALA A 179 16.68 9.14 2.93
#